data_400f006a83f994ac8965ed5ca8bfe486
#
_entry.id   400f006a83f994ac8965ed5ca8bfe486
#
_cell.length_a   1.000
_cell.length_b   1.000
_cell.length_c   1.000
_cell.angle_alpha   90.00
_cell.angle_beta   90.00
_cell.angle_gamma   90.00
#
_symmetry.space_group_name_H-M   'P 1'
#
loop_
_entity.id
_entity.type
_entity.pdbx_description
1 polymer ?
#
loop_
_entity_poly.entity_id
_entity_poly.type
_entity_poly.pdbx_seq_one_letter_code
_entity_poly.pdbx_strand_id
1 'polypeptide(L)'
;MNPKVGDQIFFRYTGTSGADHTGIVVEVSGNTVTTVEGNSADMVRKRTYKKNDRTIVGYGHPKFPDEKKTDGIVRYGDSGPTVESIQILLNGLGYNCGKVDKVFGNNTLNAVKKFQGKNGLTIDGEVGPNTYKKLLGW
;
A
#
# COMPACT_ATOMS: atom_id res chain seq x y z
N MET A 1 2.59 -24.96 4.33
CA MET A 1 2.46 -23.50 4.55
C MET A 1 1.43 -22.96 3.58
N ASN A 2 0.57 -22.05 4.01
CA ASN A 2 -0.50 -21.49 3.19
C ASN A 2 -0.21 -20.02 2.88
N PRO A 3 0.47 -19.72 1.76
CA PRO A 3 0.84 -18.35 1.41
C PRO A 3 -0.38 -17.50 1.09
N LYS A 4 -0.27 -16.19 1.35
CA LYS A 4 -1.26 -15.16 1.03
C LYS A 4 -0.63 -14.05 0.21
N VAL A 5 -1.44 -13.32 -0.53
CA VAL A 5 -1.00 -12.09 -1.19
C VAL A 5 -0.50 -11.09 -0.14
N GLY A 6 0.66 -10.49 -0.38
CA GLY A 6 1.36 -9.62 0.55
C GLY A 6 2.40 -10.32 1.43
N ASP A 7 2.46 -11.65 1.43
CA ASP A 7 3.49 -12.37 2.15
C ASP A 7 4.87 -12.15 1.52
N GLN A 8 5.88 -12.11 2.35
CA GLN A 8 7.26 -12.25 1.93
C GLN A 8 7.56 -13.74 1.72
N ILE A 9 8.14 -14.09 0.58
CA ILE A 9 8.61 -15.43 0.26
C ILE A 9 10.12 -15.48 0.30
N PHE A 10 10.67 -16.54 0.84
CA PHE A 10 12.10 -16.76 1.00
C PHE A 10 12.54 -17.95 0.19
N PHE A 11 13.60 -17.81 -0.59
CA PHE A 11 14.16 -18.84 -1.44
C PHE A 11 15.58 -19.20 -1.02
N ARG A 12 15.99 -20.41 -1.40
CA ARG A 12 17.34 -20.91 -1.33
C ARG A 12 17.76 -21.48 -2.69
N TYR A 13 18.63 -20.76 -3.38
CA TYR A 13 19.14 -21.18 -4.69
C TYR A 13 20.57 -21.76 -4.62
N THR A 14 21.37 -21.33 -3.64
CA THR A 14 22.82 -21.58 -3.61
C THR A 14 23.25 -22.70 -2.68
N GLY A 15 22.35 -23.44 -2.05
CA GLY A 15 22.69 -24.54 -1.13
C GLY A 15 23.26 -24.10 0.22
N THR A 16 23.19 -22.81 0.56
CA THR A 16 23.56 -22.27 1.88
C THR A 16 22.58 -22.72 2.98
N SER A 17 22.92 -22.54 4.25
CA SER A 17 22.06 -22.93 5.37
C SER A 17 20.83 -22.02 5.56
N GLY A 18 20.76 -20.86 4.88
CA GLY A 18 19.71 -19.87 4.98
C GLY A 18 19.01 -19.56 3.66
N ALA A 19 18.05 -18.63 3.68
CA ALA A 19 17.49 -18.03 2.47
C ALA A 19 18.52 -17.07 1.86
N ASP A 20 18.65 -17.12 0.54
CA ASP A 20 19.58 -16.27 -0.22
C ASP A 20 18.87 -15.34 -1.21
N HIS A 21 17.56 -15.44 -1.29
CA HIS A 21 16.73 -14.59 -2.13
C HIS A 21 15.33 -14.41 -1.52
N THR A 22 14.65 -13.32 -1.88
CA THR A 22 13.31 -13.01 -1.38
C THR A 22 12.46 -12.32 -2.44
N GLY A 23 11.16 -12.44 -2.29
CA GLY A 23 10.16 -11.74 -3.11
C GLY A 23 8.90 -11.44 -2.32
N ILE A 24 7.95 -10.81 -2.96
CA ILE A 24 6.61 -10.57 -2.41
C ILE A 24 5.59 -11.38 -3.21
N VAL A 25 4.71 -12.08 -2.51
CA VAL A 25 3.60 -12.83 -3.11
C VAL A 25 2.55 -11.83 -3.60
N VAL A 26 2.27 -11.82 -4.89
CA VAL A 26 1.28 -10.92 -5.52
C VAL A 26 0.03 -11.66 -6.00
N GLU A 27 0.10 -12.98 -6.09
CA GLU A 27 -1.04 -13.82 -6.48
C GLU A 27 -0.88 -15.22 -5.90
N VAL A 28 -2.00 -15.83 -5.50
CA VAL A 28 -2.08 -17.22 -5.08
C VAL A 28 -3.22 -17.88 -5.83
N SER A 29 -2.93 -18.89 -6.65
CA SER A 29 -3.92 -19.58 -7.46
C SER A 29 -3.69 -21.10 -7.41
N GLY A 30 -4.69 -21.85 -6.92
CA GLY A 30 -4.58 -23.29 -6.80
C GLY A 30 -3.30 -23.73 -6.09
N ASN A 31 -2.41 -24.43 -6.79
CA ASN A 31 -1.12 -24.91 -6.28
C ASN A 31 0.07 -24.01 -6.64
N THR A 32 -0.16 -22.78 -7.10
CA THR A 32 0.89 -21.87 -7.51
C THR A 32 0.87 -20.58 -6.69
N VAL A 33 2.03 -19.93 -6.62
CA VAL A 33 2.22 -18.57 -6.13
C VAL A 33 2.95 -17.75 -7.20
N THR A 34 2.49 -16.53 -7.44
CA THR A 34 3.19 -15.57 -8.27
C THR A 34 3.82 -14.51 -7.38
N THR A 35 5.07 -14.21 -7.63
CA THR A 35 5.89 -13.28 -6.86
C THR A 35 6.35 -12.12 -7.70
N VAL A 36 6.67 -11.01 -7.03
CA VAL A 36 7.52 -9.95 -7.58
C VAL A 36 8.83 -10.00 -6.83
N GLU A 37 9.91 -10.09 -7.59
CA GLU A 37 11.27 -10.27 -7.08
C GLU A 37 12.18 -9.19 -7.63
N GLY A 38 12.96 -8.58 -6.75
CA GLY A 38 14.03 -7.65 -7.11
C GLY A 38 15.37 -8.38 -7.31
N ASN A 39 16.29 -7.72 -8.01
CA ASN A 39 17.68 -8.21 -8.23
C ASN A 39 17.77 -9.58 -8.92
N SER A 40 16.79 -9.90 -9.76
CA SER A 40 16.84 -11.09 -10.61
C SER A 40 17.36 -10.69 -12.00
N ALA A 41 18.68 -10.80 -12.22
CA ALA A 41 19.41 -10.26 -13.38
C ALA A 41 19.20 -8.74 -13.54
N ASP A 42 19.45 -8.00 -12.46
CA ASP A 42 19.35 -6.53 -12.35
C ASP A 42 17.98 -5.93 -12.68
N MET A 43 16.93 -6.73 -12.56
CA MET A 43 15.57 -6.31 -12.86
C MET A 43 14.57 -6.76 -11.78
N VAL A 44 13.47 -6.03 -11.69
CA VAL A 44 12.25 -6.48 -10.98
C VAL A 44 11.43 -7.37 -11.93
N ARG A 45 11.13 -8.59 -11.51
CA ARG A 45 10.41 -9.56 -12.34
C ARG A 45 9.26 -10.22 -11.60
N LYS A 46 8.19 -10.52 -12.33
CA LYS A 46 7.18 -11.49 -11.90
C LYS A 46 7.64 -12.91 -12.23
N ARG A 47 7.48 -13.82 -11.25
CA ARG A 47 7.74 -15.26 -11.43
C ARG A 47 6.64 -16.08 -10.78
N THR A 48 6.36 -17.26 -11.32
CA THR A 48 5.37 -18.19 -10.76
C THR A 48 6.06 -19.49 -10.37
N TYR A 49 5.78 -19.95 -9.16
CA TYR A 49 6.30 -21.17 -8.56
C TYR A 49 5.17 -22.10 -8.14
N LYS A 50 5.43 -23.40 -8.07
CA LYS A 50 4.55 -24.31 -7.32
C LYS A 50 4.72 -24.06 -5.84
N LYS A 51 3.64 -24.15 -5.05
CA LYS A 51 3.69 -23.96 -3.58
C LYS A 51 4.65 -24.91 -2.85
N ASN A 52 4.95 -26.06 -3.45
CA ASN A 52 5.89 -27.06 -2.95
C ASN A 52 7.23 -27.05 -3.70
N ASP A 53 7.58 -25.95 -4.35
CA ASP A 53 8.88 -25.80 -4.99
C ASP A 53 10.00 -25.95 -3.96
N ARG A 54 11.02 -26.74 -4.28
CA ARG A 54 12.11 -27.08 -3.35
C ARG A 54 13.00 -25.89 -3.01
N THR A 55 12.98 -24.86 -3.83
CA THR A 55 13.72 -23.61 -3.58
C THR A 55 13.03 -22.74 -2.53
N ILE A 56 11.74 -22.93 -2.27
CA ILE A 56 11.00 -22.15 -1.28
C ILE A 56 11.34 -22.64 0.12
N VAL A 57 11.96 -21.80 0.91
CA VAL A 57 12.32 -22.09 2.32
C VAL A 57 11.15 -21.78 3.26
N GLY A 58 10.38 -20.75 2.97
CA GLY A 58 9.25 -20.35 3.79
C GLY A 58 8.58 -19.07 3.34
N TYR A 59 7.55 -18.70 4.10
CA TYR A 59 6.79 -17.46 3.93
C TYR A 59 6.78 -16.70 5.26
N GLY A 60 7.01 -15.41 5.21
CA GLY A 60 6.81 -14.48 6.30
C GLY A 60 5.48 -13.76 6.11
N HIS A 61 4.64 -13.77 7.14
CA HIS A 61 3.43 -12.95 7.18
C HIS A 61 3.78 -11.64 7.89
N PRO A 62 4.02 -10.54 7.17
CA PRO A 62 4.28 -9.26 7.83
C PRO A 62 3.06 -8.90 8.68
N LYS A 63 3.27 -8.69 9.96
CA LYS A 63 2.27 -8.05 10.80
C LYS A 63 2.33 -6.55 10.49
N PHE A 64 1.52 -6.13 9.54
CA PHE A 64 1.20 -4.71 9.47
C PHE A 64 0.41 -4.38 10.75
N PRO A 65 0.68 -3.24 11.43
CA PRO A 65 -0.20 -2.79 12.49
C PRO A 65 -1.62 -2.85 11.92
N ASP A 66 -2.56 -3.38 12.70
CA ASP A 66 -3.94 -3.60 12.27
C ASP A 66 -4.39 -2.40 11.44
N GLU A 67 -4.34 -2.55 10.13
CA GLU A 67 -5.10 -1.66 9.28
C GLU A 67 -6.53 -1.89 9.75
N LYS A 68 -7.07 -0.95 10.54
CA LYS A 68 -8.52 -0.82 10.66
C LYS A 68 -9.02 -1.09 9.26
N LYS A 69 -9.89 -2.10 9.07
CA LYS A 69 -10.53 -2.40 7.80
C LYS A 69 -10.96 -1.08 7.21
N THR A 70 -10.09 -0.49 6.42
CA THR A 70 -10.37 0.79 5.80
C THR A 70 -11.23 0.44 4.62
N ASP A 71 -12.42 0.95 4.61
CA ASP A 71 -13.29 0.96 3.42
C ASP A 71 -12.61 1.71 2.24
N GLY A 72 -11.29 1.98 2.36
CA GLY A 72 -10.49 2.78 1.43
C GLY A 72 -10.79 4.27 1.48
N ILE A 73 -11.53 4.71 2.49
CA ILE A 73 -11.92 6.11 2.69
C ILE A 73 -11.18 6.67 3.91
N VAL A 74 -10.52 7.81 3.73
CA VAL A 74 -9.84 8.54 4.80
C VAL A 74 -10.69 9.75 5.19
N ARG A 75 -10.96 9.90 6.48
CA ARG A 75 -11.93 10.88 6.98
C ARG A 75 -11.53 11.49 8.32
N TYR A 76 -12.30 12.43 8.78
CA TYR A 76 -12.12 13.07 10.09
C TYR A 76 -11.95 12.04 11.22
N GLY A 77 -10.90 12.24 12.02
CA GLY A 77 -10.54 11.36 13.13
C GLY A 77 -9.52 10.27 12.76
N ASP A 78 -9.24 10.06 11.47
CA ASP A 78 -8.19 9.14 11.05
C ASP A 78 -6.80 9.72 11.29
N SER A 79 -5.80 8.84 11.39
CA SER A 79 -4.41 9.24 11.58
C SER A 79 -3.46 8.25 10.91
N GLY A 80 -2.25 8.69 10.64
CA GLY A 80 -1.19 7.86 10.10
C GLY A 80 -0.62 8.33 8.76
N PRO A 81 0.19 7.46 8.10
CA PRO A 81 0.93 7.82 6.88
C PRO A 81 0.04 8.25 5.71
N THR A 82 -1.16 7.67 5.58
CA THR A 82 -2.10 8.03 4.51
C THR A 82 -2.62 9.44 4.70
N VAL A 83 -2.91 9.84 5.95
CA VAL A 83 -3.32 11.21 6.28
C VAL A 83 -2.18 12.20 6.00
N GLU A 84 -0.94 11.83 6.34
CA GLU A 84 0.26 12.61 6.02
C GLU A 84 0.36 12.89 4.53
N SER A 85 0.22 11.85 3.70
CA SER A 85 0.25 11.98 2.24
C SER A 85 -0.82 12.93 1.71
N ILE A 86 -2.04 12.83 2.22
CA ILE A 86 -3.16 13.70 1.86
C ILE A 86 -2.86 15.16 2.24
N GLN A 87 -2.33 15.40 3.44
CA GLN A 87 -1.97 16.73 3.90
C GLN A 87 -0.86 17.36 3.04
N ILE A 88 0.15 16.58 2.66
CA ILE A 88 1.22 17.02 1.75
C ILE A 88 0.64 17.42 0.41
N LEU A 89 -0.23 16.58 -0.18
CA LEU A 89 -0.86 16.86 -1.47
C LEU A 89 -1.75 18.10 -1.42
N LEU A 90 -2.60 18.24 -0.39
CA LEU A 90 -3.46 19.42 -0.21
C LEU A 90 -2.65 20.71 -0.09
N ASN A 91 -1.59 20.72 0.72
CA ASN A 91 -0.73 21.87 0.87
C ASN A 91 0.02 22.20 -0.43
N GLY A 92 0.53 21.18 -1.13
CA GLY A 92 1.19 21.33 -2.44
C GLY A 92 0.27 21.89 -3.51
N LEU A 93 -1.03 21.57 -3.45
CA LEU A 93 -2.06 22.11 -4.34
C LEU A 93 -2.66 23.44 -3.90
N GLY A 94 -2.16 24.03 -2.80
CA GLY A 94 -2.58 25.35 -2.31
C GLY A 94 -3.83 25.36 -1.44
N TYR A 95 -4.31 24.18 -0.98
CA TYR A 95 -5.51 24.10 -0.13
C TYR A 95 -5.22 24.22 1.37
N ASN A 96 -4.04 24.57 1.75
CA ASN A 96 -3.58 24.88 3.10
C ASN A 96 -4.35 24.18 4.23
N CYS A 97 -4.00 22.92 4.52
CA CYS A 97 -4.54 22.17 5.64
C CYS A 97 -3.76 22.38 6.96
N GLY A 98 -2.81 23.33 6.96
CA GLY A 98 -1.94 23.59 8.08
C GLY A 98 -0.74 22.65 8.15
N LYS A 99 -0.28 22.36 9.38
CA LYS A 99 0.87 21.47 9.61
C LYS A 99 0.55 20.04 9.15
N VAL A 100 1.55 19.40 8.57
CA VAL A 100 1.51 17.96 8.26
C VAL A 100 1.79 17.19 9.55
N ASP A 101 0.73 16.80 10.26
CA ASP A 101 0.79 16.19 11.60
C ASP A 101 0.29 14.76 11.65
N LYS A 102 -0.08 14.20 10.49
CA LYS A 102 -0.66 12.85 10.35
C LYS A 102 -2.02 12.67 11.01
N VAL A 103 -2.71 13.74 11.38
CA VAL A 103 -4.03 13.69 12.02
C VAL A 103 -5.06 14.38 11.13
N PHE A 104 -6.11 13.67 10.74
CA PHE A 104 -7.20 14.23 9.96
C PHE A 104 -8.15 15.02 10.89
N GLY A 105 -7.71 16.21 11.24
CA GLY A 105 -8.46 17.16 12.06
C GLY A 105 -9.31 18.14 11.24
N ASN A 106 -9.86 19.17 11.91
CA ASN A 106 -10.71 20.17 11.29
C ASN A 106 -10.06 20.91 10.11
N ASN A 107 -8.76 21.21 10.22
CA ASN A 107 -8.04 21.90 9.15
C ASN A 107 -7.96 21.04 7.89
N THR A 108 -7.63 19.74 8.04
CA THR A 108 -7.60 18.80 6.94
C THR A 108 -8.98 18.61 6.33
N LEU A 109 -10.04 18.45 7.16
CA LEU A 109 -11.42 18.36 6.72
C LEU A 109 -11.84 19.56 5.85
N ASN A 110 -11.56 20.76 6.32
CA ASN A 110 -11.89 21.99 5.60
C ASN A 110 -11.14 22.10 4.28
N ALA A 111 -9.87 21.71 4.26
CA ALA A 111 -9.06 21.69 3.03
C ALA A 111 -9.59 20.67 2.02
N VAL A 112 -9.97 19.46 2.47
CA VAL A 112 -10.58 18.43 1.62
C VAL A 112 -11.89 18.94 1.02
N LYS A 113 -12.79 19.51 1.81
CA LYS A 113 -14.06 20.06 1.31
C LYS A 113 -13.86 21.17 0.29
N LYS A 114 -12.90 22.07 0.51
CA LYS A 114 -12.53 23.11 -0.46
C LYS A 114 -12.01 22.50 -1.76
N PHE A 115 -11.12 21.50 -1.64
CA PHE A 115 -10.59 20.78 -2.79
C PHE A 115 -11.70 20.10 -3.58
N GLN A 116 -12.60 19.38 -2.91
CA GLN A 116 -13.72 18.69 -3.54
C GLN A 116 -14.62 19.67 -4.32
N GLY A 117 -15.00 20.78 -3.70
CA GLY A 117 -15.84 21.80 -4.32
C GLY A 117 -15.19 22.44 -5.56
N LYS A 118 -13.87 22.73 -5.51
CA LYS A 118 -13.14 23.29 -6.65
C LYS A 118 -12.95 22.31 -7.80
N ASN A 119 -13.02 21.00 -7.54
CA ASN A 119 -12.78 19.96 -8.54
C ASN A 119 -14.07 19.22 -8.98
N GLY A 120 -15.25 19.74 -8.62
CA GLY A 120 -16.53 19.16 -9.02
C GLY A 120 -16.84 17.79 -8.42
N LEU A 121 -16.26 17.50 -7.25
CA LEU A 121 -16.50 16.27 -6.49
C LEU A 121 -17.62 16.47 -5.46
N THR A 122 -18.17 15.40 -4.95
CA THR A 122 -19.08 15.44 -3.79
C THR A 122 -18.36 16.04 -2.59
N ILE A 123 -18.94 17.06 -1.94
CA ILE A 123 -18.33 17.79 -0.83
C ILE A 123 -18.71 17.08 0.48
N ASP A 124 -18.24 15.86 0.67
CA ASP A 124 -18.48 15.05 1.87
C ASP A 124 -17.36 15.20 2.93
N GLY A 125 -16.20 15.69 2.53
CA GLY A 125 -15.02 15.80 3.39
C GLY A 125 -14.30 14.47 3.59
N GLU A 126 -14.63 13.45 2.81
CA GLU A 126 -14.01 12.15 2.82
C GLU A 126 -13.09 11.98 1.61
N VAL A 127 -11.93 11.37 1.82
CA VAL A 127 -10.99 11.08 0.74
C VAL A 127 -11.16 9.63 0.33
N GLY A 128 -12.15 9.40 -0.53
CA GLY A 128 -12.37 8.13 -1.22
C GLY A 128 -11.59 8.04 -2.53
N PRO A 129 -11.76 6.94 -3.31
CA PRO A 129 -11.00 6.70 -4.54
C PRO A 129 -11.05 7.86 -5.55
N ASN A 130 -12.20 8.48 -5.73
CA ASN A 130 -12.36 9.60 -6.68
C ASN A 130 -11.62 10.87 -6.22
N THR A 131 -11.74 11.19 -4.93
CA THR A 131 -11.01 12.33 -4.33
C THR A 131 -9.51 12.08 -4.38
N TYR A 132 -9.07 10.85 -4.09
CA TYR A 132 -7.65 10.50 -4.10
C TYR A 132 -7.04 10.57 -5.51
N LYS A 133 -7.71 10.02 -6.52
CA LYS A 133 -7.29 10.14 -7.92
C LYS A 133 -7.11 11.60 -8.33
N LYS A 134 -8.07 12.43 -7.96
CA LYS A 134 -8.04 13.86 -8.31
C LYS A 134 -6.92 14.61 -7.57
N LEU A 135 -6.62 14.24 -6.32
CA LEU A 135 -5.45 14.76 -5.59
C LEU A 135 -4.12 14.40 -6.26
N LEU A 136 -4.04 13.24 -6.90
CA LEU A 136 -2.88 12.78 -7.66
C LEU A 136 -2.80 13.37 -9.08
N GLY A 137 -3.79 14.15 -9.51
CA GLY A 137 -3.82 14.76 -10.84
C GLY A 137 -4.32 13.83 -11.94
N TRP A 138 -5.11 12.82 -11.60
CA TRP A 138 -5.67 11.82 -12.54
C TRP A 138 -7.16 12.04 -12.79
#